data_4b14e2ccbb4f408b80b66cb37df79cf2
#
_entry.id   4b14e2ccbb4f408b80b66cb37df79cf2
#
_cell.length_a   1.000
_cell.length_b   1.000
_cell.length_c   1.000
_cell.angle_alpha   90.00
_cell.angle_beta   90.00
_cell.angle_gamma   90.00
#
_symmetry.space_group_name_H-M   'P 1'
#
loop_
_entity.id
_entity.type
_entity.pdbx_description
1 polymer ?
#
loop_
_entity_poly.entity_id
_entity_poly.type
_entity_poly.pdbx_seq_one_letter_code
_entity_poly.pdbx_strand_id
1 'polypeptide(L)'
;MSRKNIPSEKKELEKLITNYEAAKAENKQLYLDGDQLADISDWYASRSKFEEAQEAVTYGLQLHPGNTDLLLEQAYLYLDTRNLQKAKQVLDSITEAYDPEVKMLKAELLLNEGQLEETRSLLATIEDADELGRICEVVYLYLEMGYPDMAKEWIEKGEKTYSKAKEFMALQADYALATQQFDSAIKIYNQLLDIEPYNTPYWTGLAKCYFFQSKWSKAIEACDFALAADESDGEAYTTKAHSFFQLNNFDKSIENYKKAMEYKAISPDMGYMFIGLCYSAKEDWEKANEYYDKVIDFLEKSNGNESALSIDIYTNKANALAELGRYKEAHQTCKKISKIHPKDATILLTEGKIYLLERKLEKARICFIKLSDIDSSIDMYYMIACIYMENNYEIESQYYLEKVYALDPKFEDVAEKLSVCSLAYGDIEGFFKYNSDCAHPVTEEALSGLINYACQNEEQRKIFKKILARMKKEKKENKKNKGK
;
A
#
# COMPACT_ATOMS: atom_id res chain seq x y z
N MET A 1 16.49 -0.37 -13.41
CA MET A 1 16.55 -1.50 -14.39
C MET A 1 17.98 -2.01 -14.49
N SER A 2 18.26 -3.26 -14.17
CA SER A 2 19.60 -3.84 -14.32
C SER A 2 19.89 -4.02 -15.81
N ARG A 3 20.82 -3.26 -16.33
CA ARG A 3 21.31 -3.38 -17.72
C ARG A 3 22.17 -4.63 -17.84
N LYS A 4 21.88 -5.46 -18.85
CA LYS A 4 22.67 -6.59 -19.41
C LYS A 4 22.90 -7.82 -18.51
N ASN A 5 22.11 -8.84 -18.74
CA ASN A 5 22.34 -10.20 -18.21
C ASN A 5 22.83 -11.14 -19.34
N ILE A 6 24.10 -11.01 -19.74
CA ILE A 6 24.79 -12.06 -20.52
C ILE A 6 25.72 -12.80 -19.54
N PRO A 7 25.68 -14.15 -19.44
CA PRO A 7 26.47 -14.89 -18.44
C PRO A 7 27.98 -14.73 -18.56
N SER A 8 28.51 -14.34 -19.71
CA SER A 8 29.94 -14.03 -19.93
C SER A 8 30.33 -12.69 -19.32
N GLU A 9 29.45 -11.66 -19.45
CA GLU A 9 29.69 -10.32 -18.92
C GLU A 9 29.62 -10.31 -17.39
N LYS A 10 28.77 -11.13 -16.79
CA LYS A 10 28.65 -11.25 -15.31
C LYS A 10 29.96 -11.73 -14.67
N LYS A 11 30.67 -12.70 -15.27
CA LYS A 11 31.98 -13.19 -14.77
C LYS A 11 33.10 -12.14 -14.92
N GLU A 12 33.06 -11.36 -16.00
CA GLU A 12 34.00 -10.27 -16.20
C GLU A 12 33.79 -9.14 -15.22
N LEU A 13 32.56 -8.76 -14.97
CA LEU A 13 32.18 -7.76 -13.96
C LEU A 13 32.59 -8.21 -12.54
N GLU A 14 32.32 -9.45 -12.15
CA GLU A 14 32.72 -9.98 -10.83
C GLU A 14 34.26 -9.93 -10.64
N LYS A 15 35.02 -10.23 -11.71
CA LYS A 15 36.46 -10.12 -11.68
C LYS A 15 36.94 -8.67 -11.60
N LEU A 16 36.27 -7.77 -12.32
CA LEU A 16 36.55 -6.33 -12.28
C LEU A 16 36.34 -5.77 -10.86
N ILE A 17 35.23 -6.09 -10.23
CA ILE A 17 34.92 -5.67 -8.87
C ILE A 17 35.95 -6.22 -7.87
N THR A 18 36.28 -7.52 -7.96
CA THR A 18 37.30 -8.12 -7.09
C THR A 18 38.66 -7.40 -7.21
N ASN A 19 39.06 -7.02 -8.41
CA ASN A 19 40.32 -6.29 -8.65
C ASN A 19 40.23 -4.86 -8.10
N TYR A 20 39.07 -4.19 -8.25
CA TYR A 20 38.82 -2.84 -7.71
C TYR A 20 38.86 -2.84 -6.19
N GLU A 21 38.19 -3.78 -5.53
CA GLU A 21 38.20 -3.92 -4.07
C GLU A 21 39.59 -4.23 -3.51
N ALA A 22 40.35 -5.11 -4.18
CA ALA A 22 41.71 -5.41 -3.80
C ALA A 22 42.65 -4.20 -3.91
N ALA A 23 42.55 -3.44 -5.00
CA ALA A 23 43.32 -2.22 -5.17
C ALA A 23 42.96 -1.15 -4.14
N LYS A 24 41.68 -1.00 -3.83
CA LYS A 24 41.18 -0.09 -2.77
C LYS A 24 41.72 -0.49 -1.38
N ALA A 25 41.70 -1.77 -1.04
CA ALA A 25 42.22 -2.27 0.24
C ALA A 25 43.71 -2.04 0.40
N GLU A 26 44.49 -2.08 -0.70
CA GLU A 26 45.95 -1.85 -0.73
C GLU A 26 46.31 -0.36 -0.92
N ASN A 27 45.33 0.57 -0.98
CA ASN A 27 45.51 1.99 -1.33
C ASN A 27 46.32 2.17 -2.66
N LYS A 28 46.16 1.27 -3.61
CA LYS A 28 46.80 1.34 -4.93
C LYS A 28 45.82 2.07 -5.90
N GLN A 29 46.38 2.97 -6.70
CA GLN A 29 45.68 3.54 -7.82
C GLN A 29 45.54 2.46 -8.93
N LEU A 30 44.30 2.13 -9.26
CA LEU A 30 43.98 1.25 -10.38
C LEU A 30 43.34 2.12 -11.48
N TYR A 31 44.05 2.22 -12.63
CA TYR A 31 43.46 2.90 -13.77
C TYR A 31 42.41 1.99 -14.42
N LEU A 32 41.18 2.48 -14.44
CA LEU A 32 40.03 1.85 -15.10
C LEU A 32 39.40 2.86 -16.05
N ASP A 33 38.78 2.37 -17.11
CA ASP A 33 38.02 3.19 -18.03
C ASP A 33 36.72 3.70 -17.40
N GLY A 34 36.15 4.77 -17.98
CA GLY A 34 34.91 5.39 -17.46
C GLY A 34 33.75 4.40 -17.37
N ASP A 35 33.56 3.61 -18.43
CA ASP A 35 32.48 2.59 -18.49
C ASP A 35 32.67 1.50 -17.43
N GLN A 36 33.93 1.06 -17.18
CA GLN A 36 34.20 0.09 -16.11
C GLN A 36 33.87 0.62 -14.71
N LEU A 37 34.12 1.90 -14.47
CA LEU A 37 33.79 2.53 -13.19
C LEU A 37 32.30 2.83 -13.04
N ALA A 38 31.60 3.10 -14.14
CA ALA A 38 30.15 3.18 -14.18
C ALA A 38 29.51 1.81 -13.86
N ASP A 39 30.00 0.73 -14.50
CA ASP A 39 29.54 -0.64 -14.21
C ASP A 39 29.78 -1.05 -12.74
N ILE A 40 30.90 -0.65 -12.14
CA ILE A 40 31.20 -0.86 -10.71
C ILE A 40 30.22 -0.10 -9.84
N SER A 41 29.89 1.14 -10.21
CA SER A 41 28.91 1.96 -9.48
C SER A 41 27.53 1.32 -9.50
N ASP A 42 27.03 0.95 -10.69
CA ASP A 42 25.73 0.27 -10.84
C ASP A 42 25.68 -1.04 -10.03
N TRP A 43 26.78 -1.81 -10.05
CA TRP A 43 26.86 -3.04 -9.25
C TRP A 43 26.73 -2.79 -7.75
N TYR A 44 27.32 -1.72 -7.20
CA TYR A 44 27.16 -1.36 -5.81
C TYR A 44 25.76 -0.79 -5.53
N ALA A 45 25.25 0.07 -6.40
CA ALA A 45 23.91 0.67 -6.28
C ALA A 45 22.81 -0.38 -6.29
N SER A 46 22.89 -1.37 -7.20
CA SER A 46 21.94 -2.50 -7.26
C SER A 46 21.90 -3.36 -6.00
N ARG A 47 22.92 -3.23 -5.13
CA ARG A 47 23.01 -3.89 -3.79
C ARG A 47 22.74 -2.93 -2.63
N SER A 48 22.20 -1.75 -2.93
CA SER A 48 21.94 -0.68 -1.95
C SER A 48 23.18 -0.20 -1.19
N LYS A 49 24.37 -0.36 -1.81
CA LYS A 49 25.65 0.12 -1.28
C LYS A 49 25.97 1.49 -1.90
N PHE A 50 25.12 2.47 -1.58
CA PHE A 50 25.15 3.79 -2.21
C PHE A 50 26.43 4.59 -1.90
N GLU A 51 27.06 4.38 -0.72
CA GLU A 51 28.32 5.04 -0.37
C GLU A 51 29.46 4.53 -1.25
N GLU A 52 29.58 3.21 -1.42
CA GLU A 52 30.59 2.59 -2.27
C GLU A 52 30.37 2.95 -3.75
N ALA A 53 29.13 3.01 -4.22
CA ALA A 53 28.77 3.46 -5.56
C ALA A 53 29.22 4.91 -5.78
N GLN A 54 28.91 5.81 -4.85
CA GLN A 54 29.30 7.21 -4.93
C GLN A 54 30.84 7.39 -4.91
N GLU A 55 31.56 6.56 -4.15
CA GLU A 55 33.04 6.56 -4.18
C GLU A 55 33.58 6.13 -5.55
N ALA A 56 33.02 5.08 -6.17
CA ALA A 56 33.43 4.60 -7.49
C ALA A 56 33.21 5.68 -8.57
N VAL A 57 32.05 6.33 -8.57
CA VAL A 57 31.75 7.45 -9.48
C VAL A 57 32.68 8.63 -9.23
N THR A 58 32.91 9.00 -7.97
CA THR A 58 33.79 10.12 -7.64
C THR A 58 35.21 9.86 -8.11
N TYR A 59 35.71 8.64 -7.91
CA TYR A 59 37.02 8.21 -8.40
C TYR A 59 37.06 8.22 -9.94
N GLY A 60 36.00 7.74 -10.58
CA GLY A 60 35.87 7.76 -12.03
C GLY A 60 35.92 9.16 -12.64
N LEU A 61 35.18 10.10 -12.07
CA LEU A 61 35.17 11.48 -12.54
C LEU A 61 36.48 12.24 -12.27
N GLN A 62 37.30 11.79 -11.31
CA GLN A 62 38.66 12.32 -11.14
C GLN A 62 39.60 11.87 -12.26
N LEU A 63 39.43 10.60 -12.77
CA LEU A 63 40.22 10.06 -13.86
C LEU A 63 39.73 10.51 -15.24
N HIS A 64 38.42 10.59 -15.37
CA HIS A 64 37.71 10.90 -16.62
C HIS A 64 36.72 12.06 -16.45
N PRO A 65 37.19 13.29 -16.27
CA PRO A 65 36.31 14.44 -16.09
C PRO A 65 35.39 14.61 -17.30
N GLY A 66 34.08 14.69 -17.05
CA GLY A 66 33.06 14.88 -18.10
C GLY A 66 32.66 13.63 -18.88
N ASN A 67 33.07 12.43 -18.43
CA ASN A 67 32.54 11.17 -19.01
C ASN A 67 31.04 11.07 -18.74
N THR A 68 30.24 10.88 -19.79
CA THR A 68 28.78 10.92 -19.74
C THR A 68 28.20 9.78 -18.93
N ASP A 69 28.74 8.54 -19.07
CA ASP A 69 28.23 7.39 -18.32
C ASP A 69 28.40 7.56 -16.80
N LEU A 70 29.57 8.07 -16.39
CA LEU A 70 29.84 8.39 -14.97
C LEU A 70 28.95 9.52 -14.43
N LEU A 71 28.64 10.52 -15.26
CA LEU A 71 27.73 11.60 -14.88
C LEU A 71 26.29 11.08 -14.79
N LEU A 72 25.88 10.19 -15.68
CA LEU A 72 24.58 9.52 -15.59
C LEU A 72 24.47 8.69 -14.30
N GLU A 73 25.47 7.85 -14.02
CA GLU A 73 25.50 7.09 -12.76
C GLU A 73 25.43 7.99 -11.53
N GLN A 74 26.15 9.12 -11.54
CA GLN A 74 26.08 10.09 -10.45
C GLN A 74 24.68 10.68 -10.29
N ALA A 75 24.00 10.98 -11.39
CA ALA A 75 22.65 11.51 -11.37
C ALA A 75 21.64 10.45 -10.88
N TYR A 76 21.77 9.19 -11.32
CA TYR A 76 20.96 8.07 -10.79
C TYR A 76 21.13 7.93 -9.28
N LEU A 77 22.36 7.92 -8.76
CA LEU A 77 22.61 7.86 -7.31
C LEU A 77 21.97 9.01 -6.54
N TYR A 78 21.92 10.20 -7.13
CA TYR A 78 21.22 11.33 -6.51
C TYR A 78 19.69 11.18 -6.57
N LEU A 79 19.12 10.56 -7.59
CA LEU A 79 17.69 10.26 -7.65
C LEU A 79 17.31 9.20 -6.63
N ASP A 80 18.07 8.10 -6.54
CA ASP A 80 17.88 7.02 -5.56
C ASP A 80 17.93 7.53 -4.12
N THR A 81 18.83 8.48 -3.86
CA THR A 81 18.95 9.14 -2.55
C THR A 81 18.03 10.35 -2.38
N ARG A 82 17.07 10.56 -3.29
CA ARG A 82 16.09 11.67 -3.30
C ARG A 82 16.71 13.07 -3.27
N ASN A 83 17.91 13.21 -3.79
CA ASN A 83 18.59 14.52 -3.89
C ASN A 83 18.37 15.15 -5.29
N LEU A 84 17.12 15.51 -5.58
CA LEU A 84 16.69 16.00 -6.89
C LEU A 84 17.50 17.21 -7.38
N GLN A 85 17.88 18.11 -6.46
CA GLN A 85 18.67 19.31 -6.84
C GLN A 85 20.05 18.96 -7.37
N LYS A 86 20.75 18.00 -6.72
CA LYS A 86 22.05 17.55 -7.20
C LYS A 86 21.94 16.75 -8.50
N ALA A 87 20.93 15.89 -8.62
CA ALA A 87 20.65 15.17 -9.85
C ALA A 87 20.49 16.15 -11.03
N LYS A 88 19.71 17.20 -10.85
CA LYS A 88 19.50 18.26 -11.85
C LYS A 88 20.80 18.98 -12.24
N GLN A 89 21.61 19.36 -11.25
CA GLN A 89 22.90 20.02 -11.50
C GLN A 89 23.84 19.15 -12.33
N VAL A 90 23.90 17.85 -12.04
CA VAL A 90 24.74 16.91 -12.81
C VAL A 90 24.19 16.77 -14.23
N LEU A 91 22.89 16.53 -14.39
CA LEU A 91 22.26 16.40 -15.72
C LEU A 91 22.40 17.68 -16.58
N ASP A 92 22.37 18.85 -15.98
CA ASP A 92 22.57 20.12 -16.67
C ASP A 92 24.05 20.31 -17.10
N SER A 93 25.00 19.63 -16.48
CA SER A 93 26.41 19.66 -16.83
C SER A 93 26.77 18.73 -18.00
N ILE A 94 25.89 17.77 -18.35
CA ILE A 94 26.12 16.84 -19.46
C ILE A 94 25.97 17.57 -20.79
N THR A 95 27.02 17.54 -21.60
CA THR A 95 27.06 18.21 -22.92
C THR A 95 26.30 17.43 -24.00
N GLU A 96 26.18 16.11 -23.85
CA GLU A 96 25.54 15.19 -24.79
C GLU A 96 24.01 15.13 -24.57
N ALA A 97 23.36 16.28 -24.59
CA ALA A 97 21.92 16.42 -24.32
C ALA A 97 21.01 15.69 -25.33
N TYR A 98 21.56 15.24 -26.47
CA TYR A 98 20.85 14.46 -27.49
C TYR A 98 20.78 12.97 -27.15
N ASP A 99 21.66 12.48 -26.26
CA ASP A 99 21.73 11.09 -25.87
C ASP A 99 20.38 10.60 -25.33
N PRO A 100 19.84 9.44 -25.80
CA PRO A 100 18.56 8.91 -25.33
C PRO A 100 18.52 8.64 -23.82
N GLU A 101 19.62 8.16 -23.21
CA GLU A 101 19.68 7.88 -21.78
C GLU A 101 19.68 9.16 -20.96
N VAL A 102 20.38 10.19 -21.40
CA VAL A 102 20.30 11.54 -20.80
C VAL A 102 18.88 12.08 -20.84
N LYS A 103 18.16 11.89 -21.96
CA LYS A 103 16.76 12.29 -22.09
C LYS A 103 15.84 11.48 -21.18
N MET A 104 16.07 10.17 -21.05
CA MET A 104 15.28 9.31 -20.15
C MET A 104 15.44 9.74 -18.69
N LEU A 105 16.66 9.99 -18.25
CA LEU A 105 16.94 10.41 -16.88
C LEU A 105 16.40 11.84 -16.60
N LYS A 106 16.47 12.74 -17.58
CA LYS A 106 15.80 14.05 -17.49
C LYS A 106 14.28 13.92 -17.41
N ALA A 107 13.70 12.98 -18.15
CA ALA A 107 12.27 12.69 -18.08
C ALA A 107 11.86 12.17 -16.69
N GLU A 108 12.66 11.30 -16.10
CA GLU A 108 12.45 10.81 -14.73
C GLU A 108 12.49 11.97 -13.71
N LEU A 109 13.46 12.87 -13.82
CA LEU A 109 13.55 14.06 -12.97
C LEU A 109 12.32 14.96 -13.13
N LEU A 110 11.88 15.23 -14.37
CA LEU A 110 10.69 16.03 -14.66
C LEU A 110 9.41 15.39 -14.08
N LEU A 111 9.30 14.05 -14.14
CA LEU A 111 8.18 13.33 -13.52
C LEU A 111 8.20 13.45 -11.99
N ASN A 112 9.37 13.39 -11.35
CA ASN A 112 9.51 13.64 -9.92
C ASN A 112 9.11 15.07 -9.53
N GLU A 113 9.33 16.05 -10.43
CA GLU A 113 8.89 17.44 -10.26
C GLU A 113 7.41 17.65 -10.65
N GLY A 114 6.71 16.63 -11.18
CA GLY A 114 5.32 16.72 -11.66
C GLY A 114 5.15 17.46 -12.99
N GLN A 115 6.22 17.64 -13.76
CA GLN A 115 6.24 18.39 -15.03
C GLN A 115 5.88 17.48 -16.22
N LEU A 116 4.59 17.09 -16.32
CA LEU A 116 4.13 16.06 -17.25
C LEU A 116 4.25 16.45 -18.74
N GLU A 117 3.91 17.71 -19.08
CA GLU A 117 3.94 18.17 -20.48
C GLU A 117 5.38 18.35 -21.00
N GLU A 118 6.28 18.81 -20.14
CA GLU A 118 7.71 18.91 -20.45
C GLU A 118 8.30 17.50 -20.66
N THR A 119 7.94 16.54 -19.81
CA THR A 119 8.34 15.14 -19.96
C THR A 119 7.88 14.58 -21.31
N ARG A 120 6.60 14.75 -21.64
CA ARG A 120 6.03 14.29 -22.90
C ARG A 120 6.75 14.89 -24.10
N SER A 121 7.01 16.20 -24.06
CA SER A 121 7.71 16.91 -25.11
C SER A 121 9.14 16.43 -25.28
N LEU A 122 9.84 16.17 -24.16
CA LEU A 122 11.22 15.66 -24.16
C LEU A 122 11.30 14.25 -24.77
N LEU A 123 10.45 13.31 -24.29
CA LEU A 123 10.43 11.94 -24.77
C LEU A 123 10.05 11.83 -26.25
N ALA A 124 9.23 12.74 -26.78
CA ALA A 124 8.91 12.80 -28.20
C ALA A 124 10.12 13.16 -29.08
N THR A 125 11.22 13.69 -28.52
CA THR A 125 12.45 14.05 -29.25
C THR A 125 13.47 12.90 -29.31
N ILE A 126 13.18 11.74 -28.73
CA ILE A 126 14.10 10.58 -28.75
C ILE A 126 14.11 9.98 -30.15
N GLU A 127 15.30 9.79 -30.75
CA GLU A 127 15.42 9.38 -32.16
C GLU A 127 14.98 7.92 -32.38
N ASP A 128 15.24 7.01 -31.44
CA ASP A 128 14.87 5.59 -31.47
C ASP A 128 13.50 5.29 -30.83
N ALA A 129 12.64 6.30 -30.76
CA ALA A 129 11.34 6.22 -30.08
C ALA A 129 10.37 5.15 -30.63
N ASP A 130 10.62 4.61 -31.83
CA ASP A 130 9.83 3.54 -32.46
C ASP A 130 10.39 2.14 -32.18
N GLU A 131 11.56 2.02 -31.57
CA GLU A 131 12.17 0.73 -31.24
C GLU A 131 11.48 0.11 -30.02
N LEU A 132 11.33 -1.21 -30.02
CA LEU A 132 10.65 -1.95 -28.94
C LEU A 132 11.29 -1.70 -27.57
N GLY A 133 12.62 -1.73 -27.51
CA GLY A 133 13.36 -1.47 -26.26
C GLY A 133 12.99 -0.10 -25.68
N ARG A 134 13.03 0.94 -26.50
CA ARG A 134 12.72 2.30 -26.06
C ARG A 134 11.26 2.46 -25.64
N ILE A 135 10.33 1.84 -26.37
CA ILE A 135 8.92 1.83 -25.98
C ILE A 135 8.75 1.19 -24.59
N CYS A 136 9.41 0.05 -24.35
CA CYS A 136 9.37 -0.61 -23.05
C CYS A 136 9.92 0.30 -21.95
N GLU A 137 11.07 0.91 -22.14
CA GLU A 137 11.71 1.79 -21.16
C GLU A 137 10.82 2.99 -20.79
N VAL A 138 10.24 3.66 -21.78
CA VAL A 138 9.36 4.81 -21.54
C VAL A 138 8.06 4.39 -20.84
N VAL A 139 7.47 3.28 -21.22
CA VAL A 139 6.25 2.77 -20.56
C VAL A 139 6.56 2.42 -19.11
N TYR A 140 7.63 1.66 -18.84
CA TYR A 140 7.99 1.32 -17.47
C TYR A 140 8.33 2.56 -16.64
N LEU A 141 9.01 3.56 -17.22
CA LEU A 141 9.25 4.83 -16.53
C LEU A 141 7.94 5.47 -16.06
N TYR A 142 6.93 5.58 -16.93
CA TYR A 142 5.64 6.13 -16.55
C TYR A 142 4.91 5.27 -15.50
N LEU A 143 4.99 3.93 -15.61
CA LEU A 143 4.35 3.03 -14.64
C LEU A 143 5.01 3.12 -13.26
N GLU A 144 6.33 3.13 -13.19
CA GLU A 144 7.11 3.24 -11.95
C GLU A 144 6.88 4.59 -11.26
N MET A 145 6.76 5.65 -12.05
CA MET A 145 6.48 7.00 -11.53
C MET A 145 5.00 7.25 -11.19
N GLY A 146 4.12 6.25 -11.40
CA GLY A 146 2.70 6.34 -11.07
C GLY A 146 1.85 7.14 -12.06
N TYR A 147 2.29 7.27 -13.33
CA TYR A 147 1.59 7.97 -14.41
C TYR A 147 1.15 7.02 -15.55
N PRO A 148 0.37 5.96 -15.28
CA PRO A 148 0.01 4.96 -16.29
C PRO A 148 -0.77 5.56 -17.48
N ASP A 149 -1.54 6.63 -17.27
CA ASP A 149 -2.29 7.28 -18.35
C ASP A 149 -1.37 7.88 -19.42
N MET A 150 -0.15 8.33 -19.02
CA MET A 150 0.84 8.87 -19.96
C MET A 150 1.50 7.78 -20.80
N ALA A 151 1.55 6.53 -20.32
CA ALA A 151 2.10 5.40 -21.04
C ALA A 151 1.22 4.95 -22.22
N LYS A 152 -0.06 5.34 -22.25
CA LYS A 152 -1.03 4.87 -23.23
C LYS A 152 -0.61 5.11 -24.69
N GLU A 153 -0.07 6.29 -24.99
CA GLU A 153 0.37 6.64 -26.35
C GLU A 153 1.50 5.73 -26.84
N TRP A 154 2.40 5.34 -25.93
CA TRP A 154 3.51 4.44 -26.23
C TRP A 154 3.05 2.99 -26.41
N ILE A 155 2.08 2.56 -25.64
CA ILE A 155 1.41 1.26 -25.86
C ILE A 155 0.71 1.23 -27.23
N GLU A 156 -0.07 2.26 -27.59
CA GLU A 156 -0.75 2.35 -28.88
C GLU A 156 0.25 2.42 -30.07
N LYS A 157 1.42 3.03 -29.85
CA LYS A 157 2.52 3.09 -30.81
C LYS A 157 3.13 1.70 -31.03
N GLY A 158 3.49 1.01 -29.94
CA GLY A 158 4.07 -0.33 -29.98
C GLY A 158 3.13 -1.39 -30.54
N GLU A 159 1.81 -1.29 -30.27
CA GLU A 159 0.82 -2.26 -30.72
C GLU A 159 0.76 -2.37 -32.25
N LYS A 160 0.99 -1.28 -32.97
CA LYS A 160 0.99 -1.27 -34.45
C LYS A 160 2.08 -2.14 -35.05
N THR A 161 3.22 -2.25 -34.38
CA THR A 161 4.42 -2.92 -34.94
C THR A 161 4.75 -4.21 -34.19
N TYR A 162 4.57 -4.25 -32.85
CA TYR A 162 5.12 -5.28 -31.98
C TYR A 162 4.05 -6.14 -31.28
N SER A 163 2.79 -6.08 -31.71
CA SER A 163 1.66 -6.77 -31.05
C SER A 163 1.84 -8.27 -30.79
N LYS A 164 2.78 -8.92 -31.51
CA LYS A 164 3.10 -10.36 -31.38
C LYS A 164 4.43 -10.63 -30.68
N ALA A 165 5.21 -9.61 -30.38
CA ALA A 165 6.47 -9.76 -29.66
C ALA A 165 6.16 -10.08 -28.18
N LYS A 166 6.83 -11.08 -27.62
CA LYS A 166 6.62 -11.49 -26.22
C LYS A 166 6.88 -10.35 -25.24
N GLU A 167 7.96 -9.61 -25.48
CA GLU A 167 8.37 -8.47 -24.68
C GLU A 167 7.28 -7.40 -24.67
N PHE A 168 6.65 -7.15 -25.82
CA PHE A 168 5.56 -6.19 -25.91
C PHE A 168 4.26 -6.72 -25.27
N MET A 169 3.98 -8.01 -25.40
CA MET A 169 2.84 -8.63 -24.71
C MET A 169 3.02 -8.55 -23.18
N ALA A 170 4.24 -8.76 -22.67
CA ALA A 170 4.52 -8.60 -21.24
C ALA A 170 4.29 -7.14 -20.81
N LEU A 171 4.80 -6.17 -21.55
CA LEU A 171 4.54 -4.75 -21.34
C LEU A 171 3.05 -4.39 -21.32
N GLN A 172 2.27 -4.95 -22.26
CA GLN A 172 0.81 -4.77 -22.29
C GLN A 172 0.13 -5.36 -21.04
N ALA A 173 0.61 -6.51 -20.56
CA ALA A 173 0.07 -7.12 -19.34
C ALA A 173 0.36 -6.27 -18.10
N ASP A 174 1.61 -5.77 -17.97
CA ASP A 174 2.02 -4.89 -16.87
C ASP A 174 1.26 -3.55 -16.91
N TYR A 175 1.08 -2.98 -18.10
CA TYR A 175 0.26 -1.78 -18.30
C TYR A 175 -1.20 -2.02 -17.92
N ALA A 176 -1.79 -3.14 -18.34
CA ALA A 176 -3.15 -3.51 -18.01
C ALA A 176 -3.33 -3.74 -16.48
N LEU A 177 -2.33 -4.32 -15.82
CA LEU A 177 -2.30 -4.46 -14.36
C LEU A 177 -2.28 -3.07 -13.68
N ALA A 178 -1.39 -2.18 -14.10
CA ALA A 178 -1.25 -0.84 -13.54
C ALA A 178 -2.51 0.03 -13.75
N THR A 179 -3.21 -0.16 -14.88
CA THR A 179 -4.48 0.52 -15.20
C THR A 179 -5.71 -0.21 -14.67
N GLN A 180 -5.54 -1.21 -13.79
CA GLN A 180 -6.60 -2.01 -13.15
C GLN A 180 -7.48 -2.81 -14.13
N GLN A 181 -7.01 -3.04 -15.34
CA GLN A 181 -7.68 -3.88 -16.35
C GLN A 181 -7.34 -5.37 -16.11
N PHE A 182 -7.63 -5.86 -14.92
CA PHE A 182 -7.15 -7.16 -14.43
C PHE A 182 -7.52 -8.34 -15.31
N ASP A 183 -8.74 -8.37 -15.89
CA ASP A 183 -9.14 -9.47 -16.77
C ASP A 183 -8.33 -9.51 -18.07
N SER A 184 -7.96 -8.34 -18.61
CA SER A 184 -7.08 -8.22 -19.76
C SER A 184 -5.66 -8.69 -19.42
N ALA A 185 -5.10 -8.22 -18.30
CA ALA A 185 -3.79 -8.64 -17.83
C ALA A 185 -3.71 -10.16 -17.62
N ILE A 186 -4.69 -10.75 -16.92
CA ILE A 186 -4.79 -12.20 -16.71
C ILE A 186 -4.76 -12.97 -18.03
N LYS A 187 -5.52 -12.51 -19.04
CA LYS A 187 -5.55 -13.17 -20.34
C LYS A 187 -4.17 -13.15 -21.00
N ILE A 188 -3.49 -12.02 -20.98
CA ILE A 188 -2.17 -11.88 -21.61
C ILE A 188 -1.11 -12.68 -20.86
N TYR A 189 -1.07 -12.61 -19.51
CA TYR A 189 -0.12 -13.43 -18.72
C TYR A 189 -0.33 -14.93 -18.97
N ASN A 190 -1.56 -15.42 -19.06
CA ASN A 190 -1.79 -16.82 -19.39
C ASN A 190 -1.27 -17.18 -20.79
N GLN A 191 -1.44 -16.32 -21.81
CA GLN A 191 -0.87 -16.54 -23.14
C GLN A 191 0.66 -16.57 -23.11
N LEU A 192 1.29 -15.73 -22.31
CA LEU A 192 2.75 -15.71 -22.12
C LEU A 192 3.22 -16.97 -21.39
N LEU A 193 2.50 -17.44 -20.40
CA LEU A 193 2.77 -18.67 -19.65
C LEU A 193 2.55 -19.94 -20.49
N ASP A 194 1.68 -19.91 -21.49
CA ASP A 194 1.57 -20.99 -22.47
C ASP A 194 2.84 -21.12 -23.34
N ILE A 195 3.59 -20.01 -23.52
CA ILE A 195 4.84 -19.98 -24.27
C ILE A 195 6.03 -20.26 -23.35
N GLU A 196 6.06 -19.62 -22.17
CA GLU A 196 7.15 -19.69 -21.18
C GLU A 196 6.63 -20.10 -19.80
N PRO A 197 6.31 -21.39 -19.56
CA PRO A 197 5.64 -21.83 -18.31
C PRO A 197 6.45 -21.62 -17.02
N TYR A 198 7.77 -21.44 -17.13
CA TYR A 198 8.66 -21.25 -15.99
C TYR A 198 9.14 -19.81 -15.83
N ASN A 199 8.48 -18.86 -16.51
CA ASN A 199 8.81 -17.44 -16.39
C ASN A 199 8.19 -16.87 -15.10
N THR A 200 9.02 -16.67 -14.09
CA THR A 200 8.62 -16.19 -12.76
C THR A 200 7.89 -14.85 -12.80
N PRO A 201 8.39 -13.79 -13.47
CA PRO A 201 7.69 -12.52 -13.61
C PRO A 201 6.24 -12.63 -14.10
N TYR A 202 5.93 -13.55 -15.03
CA TYR A 202 4.57 -13.71 -15.53
C TYR A 202 3.64 -14.34 -14.48
N TRP A 203 4.14 -15.31 -13.70
CA TRP A 203 3.38 -15.88 -12.58
C TRP A 203 3.14 -14.85 -11.48
N THR A 204 4.14 -14.04 -11.15
CA THR A 204 4.03 -12.98 -10.14
C THR A 204 3.07 -11.88 -10.58
N GLY A 205 3.11 -11.46 -11.86
CA GLY A 205 2.13 -10.54 -12.44
C GLY A 205 0.71 -11.09 -12.40
N LEU A 206 0.53 -12.37 -12.74
CA LEU A 206 -0.75 -13.07 -12.65
C LEU A 206 -1.27 -13.13 -11.20
N ALA A 207 -0.38 -13.41 -10.25
CA ALA A 207 -0.71 -13.42 -8.82
C ALA A 207 -1.21 -12.05 -8.33
N LYS A 208 -0.53 -10.97 -8.72
CA LYS A 208 -0.94 -9.60 -8.41
C LYS A 208 -2.34 -9.30 -8.97
N CYS A 209 -2.62 -9.71 -10.22
CA CYS A 209 -3.95 -9.55 -10.81
C CYS A 209 -5.04 -10.25 -9.99
N TYR A 210 -4.81 -11.51 -9.60
CA TYR A 210 -5.76 -12.25 -8.76
C TYR A 210 -5.91 -11.63 -7.36
N PHE A 211 -4.84 -11.12 -6.77
CA PHE A 211 -4.89 -10.43 -5.48
C PHE A 211 -5.80 -9.21 -5.54
N PHE A 212 -5.61 -8.31 -6.52
CA PHE A 212 -6.43 -7.11 -6.68
C PHE A 212 -7.91 -7.41 -7.03
N GLN A 213 -8.18 -8.58 -7.61
CA GLN A 213 -9.55 -9.07 -7.80
C GLN A 213 -10.12 -9.76 -6.55
N SER A 214 -9.46 -9.70 -5.39
CA SER A 214 -9.85 -10.41 -4.16
C SER A 214 -9.96 -11.94 -4.32
N LYS A 215 -9.32 -12.51 -5.33
CA LYS A 215 -9.22 -13.95 -5.58
C LYS A 215 -7.99 -14.53 -4.90
N TRP A 216 -7.88 -14.32 -3.59
CA TRP A 216 -6.64 -14.55 -2.81
C TRP A 216 -6.12 -15.98 -2.88
N SER A 217 -6.98 -16.98 -2.93
CA SER A 217 -6.54 -18.39 -3.09
C SER A 217 -5.85 -18.63 -4.43
N LYS A 218 -6.34 -18.01 -5.52
CA LYS A 218 -5.69 -18.09 -6.85
C LYS A 218 -4.38 -17.30 -6.89
N ALA A 219 -4.32 -16.17 -6.19
CA ALA A 219 -3.09 -15.41 -6.05
C ALA A 219 -2.00 -16.24 -5.35
N ILE A 220 -2.33 -16.95 -4.28
CA ILE A 220 -1.42 -17.86 -3.59
C ILE A 220 -0.93 -18.99 -4.51
N GLU A 221 -1.83 -19.62 -5.26
CA GLU A 221 -1.49 -20.67 -6.22
C GLU A 221 -0.52 -20.18 -7.31
N ALA A 222 -0.77 -18.99 -7.87
CA ALA A 222 0.13 -18.39 -8.84
C ALA A 222 1.50 -18.04 -8.24
N CYS A 223 1.54 -17.54 -6.98
CA CYS A 223 2.79 -17.34 -6.26
C CYS A 223 3.54 -18.67 -6.02
N ASP A 224 2.83 -19.78 -5.75
CA ASP A 224 3.46 -21.09 -5.58
C ASP A 224 4.14 -21.56 -6.87
N PHE A 225 3.56 -21.29 -8.04
CA PHE A 225 4.21 -21.55 -9.35
C PHE A 225 5.41 -20.64 -9.58
N ALA A 226 5.32 -19.35 -9.25
CA ALA A 226 6.45 -18.43 -9.33
C ALA A 226 7.63 -18.92 -8.48
N LEU A 227 7.37 -19.28 -7.21
CA LEU A 227 8.36 -19.75 -6.25
C LEU A 227 8.91 -21.16 -6.58
N ALA A 228 8.15 -21.97 -7.30
CA ALA A 228 8.65 -23.26 -7.81
C ALA A 228 9.64 -23.06 -8.98
N ALA A 229 9.52 -21.97 -9.73
CA ALA A 229 10.44 -21.62 -10.82
C ALA A 229 11.66 -20.85 -10.28
N ASP A 230 11.46 -19.94 -9.32
CA ASP A 230 12.52 -19.19 -8.63
C ASP A 230 12.16 -19.00 -7.16
N GLU A 231 12.80 -19.76 -6.26
CA GLU A 231 12.57 -19.68 -4.82
C GLU A 231 13.02 -18.35 -4.20
N SER A 232 13.77 -17.53 -4.92
CA SER A 232 14.25 -16.22 -4.47
C SER A 232 13.34 -15.04 -4.86
N ASP A 233 12.21 -15.29 -5.53
CA ASP A 233 11.26 -14.25 -5.90
C ASP A 233 10.57 -13.63 -4.66
N GLY A 234 11.15 -12.55 -4.16
CA GLY A 234 10.65 -11.82 -3.01
C GLY A 234 9.29 -11.14 -3.25
N GLU A 235 8.97 -10.76 -4.50
CA GLU A 235 7.67 -10.17 -4.83
C GLU A 235 6.54 -11.22 -4.76
N ALA A 236 6.81 -12.45 -5.18
CA ALA A 236 5.88 -13.56 -5.02
C ALA A 236 5.62 -13.83 -3.52
N TYR A 237 6.66 -13.81 -2.67
CA TYR A 237 6.47 -13.91 -1.21
C TYR A 237 5.64 -12.74 -0.66
N THR A 238 5.85 -11.52 -1.12
CA THR A 238 5.08 -10.35 -0.69
C THR A 238 3.59 -10.50 -1.04
N THR A 239 3.29 -10.82 -2.30
CA THR A 239 1.91 -11.02 -2.77
C THR A 239 1.21 -12.17 -2.04
N LYS A 240 1.96 -13.26 -1.78
CA LYS A 240 1.49 -14.42 -1.03
C LYS A 240 1.20 -14.07 0.43
N ALA A 241 2.07 -13.27 1.06
CA ALA A 241 1.88 -12.79 2.44
C ALA A 241 0.62 -11.94 2.56
N HIS A 242 0.43 -10.96 1.66
CA HIS A 242 -0.78 -10.14 1.62
C HIS A 242 -2.03 -11.01 1.41
N SER A 243 -1.98 -12.01 0.52
CA SER A 243 -3.10 -12.91 0.26
C SER A 243 -3.46 -13.76 1.49
N PHE A 244 -2.46 -14.26 2.22
CA PHE A 244 -2.70 -14.97 3.48
C PHE A 244 -3.26 -14.06 4.58
N PHE A 245 -2.84 -12.80 4.64
CA PHE A 245 -3.40 -11.80 5.54
C PHE A 245 -4.90 -11.61 5.30
N GLN A 246 -5.31 -11.43 4.05
CA GLN A 246 -6.71 -11.28 3.66
C GLN A 246 -7.57 -12.53 3.98
N LEU A 247 -6.95 -13.71 3.96
CA LEU A 247 -7.59 -14.96 4.37
C LEU A 247 -7.52 -15.21 5.89
N ASN A 248 -7.09 -14.24 6.69
CA ASN A 248 -6.89 -14.34 8.14
C ASN A 248 -5.89 -15.45 8.55
N ASN A 249 -5.04 -15.90 7.63
CA ASN A 249 -3.97 -16.84 7.93
C ASN A 249 -2.69 -16.10 8.30
N PHE A 250 -2.71 -15.45 9.46
CA PHE A 250 -1.66 -14.54 9.89
C PHE A 250 -0.31 -15.23 10.10
N ASP A 251 -0.28 -16.49 10.52
CA ASP A 251 0.98 -17.22 10.73
C ASP A 251 1.73 -17.43 9.42
N LYS A 252 1.03 -17.86 8.36
CA LYS A 252 1.61 -17.97 7.02
C LYS A 252 1.96 -16.60 6.42
N SER A 253 1.15 -15.59 6.70
CA SER A 253 1.45 -14.22 6.28
C SER A 253 2.79 -13.74 6.86
N ILE A 254 3.00 -13.90 8.18
CA ILE A 254 4.24 -13.56 8.87
C ILE A 254 5.46 -14.31 8.29
N GLU A 255 5.30 -15.62 8.02
CA GLU A 255 6.36 -16.44 7.42
C GLU A 255 6.79 -15.87 6.06
N ASN A 256 5.82 -15.56 5.19
CA ASN A 256 6.09 -15.05 3.85
C ASN A 256 6.63 -13.61 3.87
N TYR A 257 6.20 -12.73 4.78
CA TYR A 257 6.84 -11.40 4.95
C TYR A 257 8.31 -11.50 5.38
N LYS A 258 8.65 -12.46 6.24
CA LYS A 258 10.05 -12.71 6.62
C LYS A 258 10.88 -13.15 5.42
N LYS A 259 10.33 -13.98 4.54
CA LYS A 259 10.98 -14.38 3.28
C LYS A 259 11.11 -13.20 2.32
N ALA A 260 10.08 -12.38 2.16
CA ALA A 260 10.15 -11.17 1.33
C ALA A 260 11.25 -10.20 1.80
N MET A 261 11.44 -10.04 3.12
CA MET A 261 12.58 -9.26 3.66
C MET A 261 13.93 -9.94 3.41
N GLU A 262 14.01 -11.27 3.57
CA GLU A 262 15.24 -12.03 3.31
C GLU A 262 15.71 -11.84 1.89
N TYR A 263 14.79 -11.87 0.91
CA TYR A 263 15.06 -11.64 -0.51
C TYR A 263 15.00 -10.16 -0.92
N LYS A 264 14.91 -9.23 0.04
CA LYS A 264 14.96 -7.77 -0.16
C LYS A 264 13.86 -7.20 -1.07
N ALA A 265 12.73 -7.89 -1.22
CA ALA A 265 11.58 -7.38 -1.98
C ALA A 265 10.81 -6.30 -1.21
N ILE A 266 10.89 -6.32 0.10
CA ILE A 266 10.38 -5.27 0.96
C ILE A 266 11.48 -4.82 1.93
N SER A 267 11.49 -3.54 2.27
CA SER A 267 12.41 -3.00 3.26
C SER A 267 12.07 -3.53 4.66
N PRO A 268 13.06 -3.59 5.59
CA PRO A 268 12.82 -4.12 6.93
C PRO A 268 11.73 -3.39 7.72
N ASP A 269 11.62 -2.07 7.56
CA ASP A 269 10.57 -1.25 8.18
C ASP A 269 9.17 -1.65 7.70
N MET A 270 8.98 -1.78 6.38
CA MET A 270 7.73 -2.27 5.80
C MET A 270 7.40 -3.70 6.25
N GLY A 271 8.40 -4.59 6.24
CA GLY A 271 8.23 -5.97 6.70
C GLY A 271 7.83 -6.05 8.17
N TYR A 272 8.50 -5.29 9.05
CA TYR A 272 8.13 -5.25 10.47
C TYR A 272 6.74 -4.64 10.68
N MET A 273 6.37 -3.61 9.91
CA MET A 273 5.02 -3.03 9.95
C MET A 273 3.96 -4.08 9.64
N PHE A 274 4.07 -4.80 8.51
CA PHE A 274 3.12 -5.84 8.14
C PHE A 274 3.04 -6.98 9.14
N ILE A 275 4.17 -7.39 9.71
CA ILE A 275 4.22 -8.41 10.77
C ILE A 275 3.52 -7.89 12.04
N GLY A 276 3.74 -6.62 12.41
CA GLY A 276 3.05 -5.97 13.52
C GLY A 276 1.53 -5.97 13.33
N LEU A 277 1.06 -5.64 12.12
CA LEU A 277 -0.38 -5.70 11.76
C LEU A 277 -0.93 -7.14 11.87
N CYS A 278 -0.16 -8.16 11.44
CA CYS A 278 -0.56 -9.55 11.62
C CYS A 278 -0.74 -9.93 13.10
N TYR A 279 0.17 -9.49 13.97
CA TYR A 279 0.06 -9.74 15.40
C TYR A 279 -1.09 -8.95 16.03
N SER A 280 -1.34 -7.71 15.59
CA SER A 280 -2.53 -6.95 16.02
C SER A 280 -3.83 -7.67 15.63
N ALA A 281 -3.91 -8.20 14.41
CA ALA A 281 -5.08 -8.95 13.95
C ALA A 281 -5.25 -10.30 14.67
N LYS A 282 -4.18 -10.85 15.26
CA LYS A 282 -4.21 -12.02 16.17
C LYS A 282 -4.49 -11.64 17.61
N GLU A 283 -4.65 -10.36 17.93
CA GLU A 283 -4.77 -9.84 19.30
C GLU A 283 -3.55 -10.16 20.20
N ASP A 284 -2.38 -10.46 19.58
CA ASP A 284 -1.10 -10.63 20.30
C ASP A 284 -0.42 -9.24 20.40
N TRP A 285 -0.99 -8.42 21.29
CA TRP A 285 -0.65 -7.00 21.42
C TRP A 285 0.80 -6.78 21.88
N GLU A 286 1.35 -7.69 22.68
CA GLU A 286 2.76 -7.65 23.09
C GLU A 286 3.69 -7.73 21.90
N LYS A 287 3.50 -8.72 21.03
CA LYS A 287 4.33 -8.86 19.83
C LYS A 287 4.06 -7.76 18.81
N ALA A 288 2.81 -7.34 18.65
CA ALA A 288 2.48 -6.20 17.80
C ALA A 288 3.31 -4.96 18.23
N ASN A 289 3.27 -4.60 19.53
CA ASN A 289 4.05 -3.50 20.06
C ASN A 289 5.56 -3.67 19.83
N GLU A 290 6.11 -4.88 20.00
CA GLU A 290 7.54 -5.19 19.77
C GLU A 290 7.96 -4.92 18.32
N TYR A 291 7.10 -5.29 17.36
CA TYR A 291 7.37 -5.07 15.94
C TYR A 291 7.23 -3.59 15.56
N TYR A 292 6.25 -2.87 16.10
CA TYR A 292 6.14 -1.42 15.91
C TYR A 292 7.32 -0.66 16.50
N ASP A 293 7.90 -1.12 17.63
CA ASP A 293 9.16 -0.56 18.18
C ASP A 293 10.31 -0.68 17.18
N LYS A 294 10.45 -1.84 16.51
CA LYS A 294 11.49 -2.04 15.48
C LYS A 294 11.34 -1.08 14.30
N VAL A 295 10.07 -0.81 13.87
CA VAL A 295 9.81 0.18 12.81
C VAL A 295 10.20 1.58 13.27
N ILE A 296 9.80 1.96 14.50
CA ILE A 296 10.10 3.29 15.05
C ILE A 296 11.61 3.50 15.17
N ASP A 297 12.35 2.50 15.66
CA ASP A 297 13.82 2.55 15.74
C ASP A 297 14.47 2.75 14.36
N PHE A 298 13.88 2.15 13.31
CA PHE A 298 14.35 2.34 11.94
C PHE A 298 14.06 3.76 11.44
N LEU A 299 12.83 4.25 11.63
CA LEU A 299 12.42 5.60 11.24
C LEU A 299 13.23 6.69 11.95
N GLU A 300 13.54 6.50 13.22
CA GLU A 300 14.36 7.45 13.99
C GLU A 300 15.81 7.52 13.48
N LYS A 301 16.37 6.39 13.04
CA LYS A 301 17.75 6.33 12.49
C LYS A 301 17.83 6.93 11.09
N SER A 302 16.75 6.81 10.29
CA SER A 302 16.69 7.28 8.89
C SER A 302 16.14 8.70 8.74
N ASN A 303 15.87 9.43 9.84
CA ASN A 303 15.14 10.71 9.84
C ASN A 303 13.74 10.62 9.16
N GLY A 304 13.15 9.43 9.10
CA GLY A 304 11.87 9.15 8.45
C GLY A 304 10.64 9.53 9.27
N ASN A 305 10.79 10.16 10.44
CA ASN A 305 9.67 10.51 11.33
C ASN A 305 8.68 11.55 10.77
N GLU A 306 9.06 12.27 9.72
CA GLU A 306 8.19 13.24 9.03
C GLU A 306 7.33 12.61 7.94
N SER A 307 7.50 11.32 7.64
CA SER A 307 6.70 10.61 6.64
C SER A 307 5.28 10.30 7.14
N ALA A 308 4.32 10.19 6.23
CA ALA A 308 2.95 9.76 6.55
C ALA A 308 2.92 8.38 7.22
N LEU A 309 3.82 7.47 6.82
CA LEU A 309 3.99 6.14 7.43
C LEU A 309 4.23 6.23 8.95
N SER A 310 4.90 7.28 9.43
CA SER A 310 5.14 7.44 10.87
C SER A 310 3.84 7.58 11.67
N ILE A 311 2.82 8.24 11.11
CA ILE A 311 1.52 8.40 11.77
C ILE A 311 0.88 7.03 12.01
N ASP A 312 0.81 6.21 10.97
CA ASP A 312 0.20 4.87 11.05
C ASP A 312 0.92 3.97 12.07
N ILE A 313 2.25 4.00 12.08
CA ILE A 313 3.03 3.18 13.01
C ILE A 313 2.82 3.62 14.48
N TYR A 314 2.90 4.92 14.74
CA TYR A 314 2.72 5.43 16.11
C TYR A 314 1.29 5.22 16.60
N THR A 315 0.28 5.38 15.76
CA THR A 315 -1.12 5.16 16.11
C THR A 315 -1.44 3.68 16.32
N ASN A 316 -0.91 2.78 15.47
CA ASN A 316 -1.04 1.34 15.67
C ASN A 316 -0.35 0.87 16.96
N LYS A 317 0.86 1.40 17.26
CA LYS A 317 1.52 1.14 18.53
C LYS A 317 0.70 1.65 19.72
N ALA A 318 0.16 2.87 19.64
CA ALA A 318 -0.66 3.43 20.70
C ALA A 318 -1.92 2.59 20.95
N ASN A 319 -2.56 2.09 19.89
CA ASN A 319 -3.68 1.16 19.98
C ASN A 319 -3.27 -0.15 20.68
N ALA A 320 -2.16 -0.78 20.27
CA ALA A 320 -1.66 -2.00 20.89
C ALA A 320 -1.37 -1.81 22.39
N LEU A 321 -0.72 -0.70 22.76
CA LEU A 321 -0.48 -0.35 24.16
C LEU A 321 -1.78 -0.15 24.96
N ALA A 322 -2.81 0.44 24.35
CA ALA A 322 -4.09 0.64 25.00
C ALA A 322 -4.84 -0.69 25.23
N GLU A 323 -4.80 -1.60 24.27
CA GLU A 323 -5.36 -2.95 24.42
C GLU A 323 -4.63 -3.75 25.53
N LEU A 324 -3.35 -3.51 25.74
CA LEU A 324 -2.57 -4.03 26.89
C LEU A 324 -2.88 -3.34 28.23
N GLY A 325 -3.76 -2.32 28.25
CA GLY A 325 -4.05 -1.52 29.43
C GLY A 325 -2.92 -0.52 29.80
N ARG A 326 -1.90 -0.36 28.95
CA ARG A 326 -0.75 0.55 29.15
C ARG A 326 -1.09 1.97 28.69
N TYR A 327 -2.20 2.52 29.18
CA TYR A 327 -2.80 3.80 28.71
C TYR A 327 -1.84 4.98 28.80
N LYS A 328 -1.01 5.04 29.86
CA LYS A 328 -0.03 6.14 30.02
C LYS A 328 0.97 6.17 28.86
N GLU A 329 1.45 5.03 28.45
CA GLU A 329 2.41 4.90 27.35
C GLU A 329 1.72 5.13 26.00
N ALA A 330 0.49 4.66 25.84
CA ALA A 330 -0.34 4.93 24.66
C ALA A 330 -0.50 6.45 24.44
N HIS A 331 -0.91 7.20 25.46
CA HIS A 331 -1.02 8.66 25.40
C HIS A 331 0.32 9.36 25.13
N GLN A 332 1.43 8.84 25.69
CA GLN A 332 2.77 9.38 25.40
C GLN A 332 3.15 9.18 23.95
N THR A 333 2.79 8.03 23.36
CA THR A 333 3.02 7.71 21.97
C THR A 333 2.23 8.65 21.05
N CYS A 334 0.94 8.87 21.29
CA CYS A 334 0.13 9.85 20.56
C CYS A 334 0.70 11.27 20.70
N LYS A 335 1.13 11.67 21.90
CA LYS A 335 1.73 12.99 22.13
C LYS A 335 3.06 13.16 21.40
N LYS A 336 3.82 12.09 21.20
CA LYS A 336 5.09 12.14 20.45
C LYS A 336 4.82 12.45 19.00
N ILE A 337 3.91 11.71 18.35
CA ILE A 337 3.59 11.90 16.92
C ILE A 337 2.83 13.21 16.68
N SER A 338 1.96 13.64 17.60
CA SER A 338 1.23 14.91 17.48
C SER A 338 2.11 16.16 17.49
N LYS A 339 3.36 16.07 17.98
CA LYS A 339 4.33 17.16 17.87
C LYS A 339 4.90 17.30 16.46
N ILE A 340 4.97 16.21 15.73
CA ILE A 340 5.48 16.13 14.35
C ILE A 340 4.33 16.46 13.39
N HIS A 341 3.16 15.88 13.64
CA HIS A 341 1.94 16.03 12.82
C HIS A 341 0.77 16.60 13.64
N PRO A 342 0.77 17.88 14.01
CA PRO A 342 -0.15 18.45 15.00
C PRO A 342 -1.60 18.58 14.54
N LYS A 343 -1.89 18.41 13.25
CA LYS A 343 -3.24 18.56 12.66
C LYS A 343 -3.79 17.26 12.08
N ASP A 344 -3.12 16.15 12.32
CA ASP A 344 -3.57 14.88 11.77
C ASP A 344 -4.80 14.34 12.51
N ALA A 345 -5.83 14.03 11.75
CA ALA A 345 -7.11 13.54 12.25
C ALA A 345 -7.00 12.14 12.89
N THR A 346 -6.13 11.29 12.35
CA THR A 346 -5.93 9.90 12.79
C THR A 346 -5.43 9.84 14.24
N ILE A 347 -4.60 10.81 14.64
CA ILE A 347 -4.09 10.90 16.02
C ILE A 347 -5.22 11.19 17.00
N LEU A 348 -6.12 12.13 16.66
CA LEU A 348 -7.28 12.45 17.51
C LEU A 348 -8.26 11.27 17.58
N LEU A 349 -8.46 10.56 16.48
CA LEU A 349 -9.28 9.35 16.44
C LEU A 349 -8.71 8.28 17.39
N THR A 350 -7.41 8.06 17.32
CA THR A 350 -6.68 7.11 18.19
C THR A 350 -6.74 7.53 19.65
N GLU A 351 -6.52 8.80 19.99
CA GLU A 351 -6.64 9.29 21.36
C GLU A 351 -8.07 9.12 21.91
N GLY A 352 -9.08 9.38 21.09
CA GLY A 352 -10.49 9.15 21.43
C GLY A 352 -10.74 7.68 21.78
N LYS A 353 -10.27 6.74 20.95
CA LYS A 353 -10.37 5.29 21.19
C LYS A 353 -9.66 4.90 22.50
N ILE A 354 -8.45 5.39 22.74
CA ILE A 354 -7.71 5.11 23.98
C ILE A 354 -8.49 5.59 25.21
N TYR A 355 -9.09 6.78 25.16
CA TYR A 355 -9.91 7.27 26.27
C TYR A 355 -11.17 6.42 26.51
N LEU A 356 -11.78 5.84 25.47
CA LEU A 356 -12.91 4.91 25.63
C LEU A 356 -12.47 3.61 26.31
N LEU A 357 -11.33 3.02 25.90
CA LEU A 357 -10.74 1.85 26.56
C LEU A 357 -10.39 2.14 28.02
N GLU A 358 -9.91 3.35 28.32
CA GLU A 358 -9.60 3.81 29.68
C GLU A 358 -10.87 4.18 30.47
N ARG A 359 -12.08 4.05 29.88
CA ARG A 359 -13.38 4.43 30.49
C ARG A 359 -13.52 5.94 30.81
N LYS A 360 -12.82 6.80 30.08
CA LYS A 360 -12.86 8.27 30.21
C LYS A 360 -13.71 8.91 29.12
N LEU A 361 -15.02 8.63 29.13
CA LEU A 361 -15.95 9.02 28.07
C LEU A 361 -15.91 10.52 27.72
N GLU A 362 -15.88 11.40 28.73
CA GLU A 362 -15.87 12.85 28.46
C GLU A 362 -14.62 13.33 27.72
N LYS A 363 -13.47 12.70 27.96
CA LYS A 363 -12.25 13.02 27.20
C LYS A 363 -12.33 12.50 25.77
N ALA A 364 -12.89 11.31 25.57
CA ALA A 364 -13.14 10.77 24.24
C ALA A 364 -14.08 11.68 23.44
N ARG A 365 -15.19 12.16 24.05
CA ARG A 365 -16.10 13.11 23.42
C ARG A 365 -15.37 14.38 22.95
N ILE A 366 -14.49 14.95 23.78
CA ILE A 366 -13.71 16.14 23.40
C ILE A 366 -12.83 15.86 22.19
N CYS A 367 -12.18 14.69 22.10
CA CYS A 367 -11.38 14.30 20.95
C CYS A 367 -12.24 14.19 19.68
N PHE A 368 -13.38 13.52 19.75
CA PHE A 368 -14.25 13.31 18.58
C PHE A 368 -14.99 14.58 18.14
N ILE A 369 -15.30 15.51 19.05
CA ILE A 369 -15.82 16.83 18.68
C ILE A 369 -14.76 17.60 17.90
N LYS A 370 -13.52 17.69 18.41
CA LYS A 370 -12.42 18.34 17.69
C LYS A 370 -12.16 17.70 16.34
N LEU A 371 -12.25 16.37 16.28
CA LEU A 371 -12.09 15.64 15.04
C LEU A 371 -13.19 16.00 14.03
N SER A 372 -14.44 16.06 14.46
CA SER A 372 -15.59 16.48 13.64
C SER A 372 -15.49 17.94 13.15
N ASP A 373 -14.77 18.80 13.88
CA ASP A 373 -14.49 20.18 13.46
C ASP A 373 -13.38 20.25 12.37
N ILE A 374 -12.48 19.26 12.33
CA ILE A 374 -11.40 19.15 11.33
C ILE A 374 -11.90 18.44 10.08
N ASP A 375 -12.61 17.33 10.26
CA ASP A 375 -13.14 16.49 9.20
C ASP A 375 -14.61 16.14 9.50
N SER A 376 -15.51 16.75 8.72
CA SER A 376 -16.94 16.53 8.78
C SER A 376 -17.46 15.58 7.70
N SER A 377 -16.58 14.74 7.12
CA SER A 377 -16.95 13.76 6.10
C SER A 377 -17.86 12.67 6.67
N ILE A 378 -18.63 12.05 5.79
CA ILE A 378 -19.51 10.94 6.15
C ILE A 378 -18.71 9.75 6.69
N ASP A 379 -17.53 9.49 6.08
CA ASP A 379 -16.62 8.42 6.50
C ASP A 379 -16.11 8.63 7.92
N MET A 380 -15.74 9.88 8.26
CA MET A 380 -15.27 10.21 9.61
C MET A 380 -16.36 10.04 10.66
N TYR A 381 -17.57 10.52 10.39
CA TYR A 381 -18.69 10.29 11.31
C TYR A 381 -18.99 8.80 11.50
N TYR A 382 -18.93 8.02 10.42
CA TYR A 382 -19.15 6.59 10.50
C TYR A 382 -18.06 5.88 11.30
N MET A 383 -16.77 6.23 11.10
CA MET A 383 -15.66 5.69 11.89
C MET A 383 -15.81 6.00 13.39
N ILE A 384 -16.13 7.23 13.74
CA ILE A 384 -16.39 7.61 15.15
C ILE A 384 -17.52 6.77 15.74
N ALA A 385 -18.61 6.61 14.99
CA ALA A 385 -19.74 5.81 15.42
C ALA A 385 -19.38 4.35 15.66
N CYS A 386 -18.61 3.74 14.76
CA CYS A 386 -18.13 2.37 14.90
C CYS A 386 -17.24 2.21 16.14
N ILE A 387 -16.32 3.14 16.39
CA ILE A 387 -15.45 3.12 17.59
C ILE A 387 -16.28 3.18 18.88
N TYR A 388 -17.31 4.03 18.94
CA TYR A 388 -18.20 4.07 20.08
C TYR A 388 -18.95 2.74 20.27
N MET A 389 -19.46 2.15 19.18
CA MET A 389 -20.20 0.88 19.21
C MET A 389 -19.33 -0.27 19.67
N GLU A 390 -18.10 -0.39 19.15
CA GLU A 390 -17.13 -1.41 19.56
C GLU A 390 -16.79 -1.34 21.05
N ASN A 391 -16.87 -0.16 21.64
CA ASN A 391 -16.60 0.06 23.06
C ASN A 391 -17.87 0.09 23.94
N ASN A 392 -19.03 -0.31 23.41
CA ASN A 392 -20.33 -0.37 24.08
C ASN A 392 -20.85 1.01 24.56
N TYR A 393 -20.62 2.05 23.73
CA TYR A 393 -21.18 3.40 23.94
C TYR A 393 -22.18 3.70 22.82
N GLU A 394 -23.30 2.97 22.83
CA GLU A 394 -24.28 2.99 21.74
C GLU A 394 -25.00 4.34 21.63
N ILE A 395 -25.20 5.09 22.74
CA ILE A 395 -25.85 6.41 22.72
C ILE A 395 -25.02 7.40 21.90
N GLU A 396 -23.72 7.42 22.16
CA GLU A 396 -22.76 8.26 21.44
C GLU A 396 -22.64 7.82 20.00
N SER A 397 -22.63 6.50 19.76
CA SER A 397 -22.64 5.92 18.42
C SER A 397 -23.86 6.37 17.63
N GLN A 398 -25.05 6.27 18.21
CA GLN A 398 -26.32 6.69 17.57
C GLN A 398 -26.26 8.14 17.11
N TYR A 399 -25.74 9.05 17.92
CA TYR A 399 -25.59 10.46 17.54
C TYR A 399 -24.80 10.66 16.24
N TYR A 400 -23.70 9.94 16.07
CA TYR A 400 -22.88 10.03 14.85
C TYR A 400 -23.51 9.26 13.69
N LEU A 401 -24.14 8.10 13.94
CA LEU A 401 -24.87 7.35 12.90
C LEU A 401 -26.04 8.17 12.34
N GLU A 402 -26.74 8.95 13.17
CA GLU A 402 -27.82 9.85 12.71
C GLU A 402 -27.30 10.96 11.80
N LYS A 403 -26.06 11.45 12.02
CA LYS A 403 -25.39 12.38 11.09
C LYS A 403 -25.07 11.71 9.75
N VAL A 404 -24.53 10.48 9.78
CA VAL A 404 -24.26 9.68 8.57
C VAL A 404 -25.56 9.46 7.79
N TYR A 405 -26.61 8.99 8.48
CA TYR A 405 -27.92 8.73 7.87
C TYR A 405 -28.58 9.97 7.28
N ALA A 406 -28.37 11.14 7.89
CA ALA A 406 -28.86 12.42 7.37
C ALA A 406 -28.16 12.86 6.09
N LEU A 407 -26.89 12.46 5.90
CA LEU A 407 -26.10 12.74 4.71
C LEU A 407 -26.40 11.73 3.59
N ASP A 408 -26.39 10.45 3.92
CA ASP A 408 -26.74 9.35 3.01
C ASP A 408 -27.37 8.17 3.78
N PRO A 409 -28.69 7.96 3.67
CA PRO A 409 -29.37 6.84 4.33
C PRO A 409 -28.93 5.44 3.86
N LYS A 410 -28.21 5.35 2.73
CA LYS A 410 -27.73 4.09 2.15
C LYS A 410 -26.24 3.88 2.34
N PHE A 411 -25.59 4.76 3.10
CA PHE A 411 -24.16 4.64 3.35
C PHE A 411 -23.87 3.40 4.20
N GLU A 412 -23.07 2.48 3.65
CA GLU A 412 -22.67 1.23 4.32
C GLU A 412 -23.89 0.53 4.98
N ASP A 413 -23.78 0.15 6.24
CA ASP A 413 -24.83 -0.50 7.04
C ASP A 413 -25.43 0.46 8.11
N VAL A 414 -25.45 1.77 7.83
CA VAL A 414 -25.91 2.80 8.80
C VAL A 414 -27.33 2.56 9.28
N ALA A 415 -28.24 2.17 8.37
CA ALA A 415 -29.63 1.89 8.71
C ALA A 415 -29.74 0.67 9.63
N GLU A 416 -28.98 -0.39 9.37
CA GLU A 416 -28.89 -1.59 10.20
C GLU A 416 -28.39 -1.26 11.60
N LYS A 417 -27.30 -0.51 11.71
CA LYS A 417 -26.72 -0.10 12.99
C LYS A 417 -27.70 0.77 13.80
N LEU A 418 -28.36 1.75 13.16
CA LEU A 418 -29.37 2.57 13.81
C LEU A 418 -30.57 1.75 14.25
N SER A 419 -31.03 0.80 13.45
CA SER A 419 -32.09 -0.13 13.81
C SER A 419 -31.74 -0.94 15.06
N VAL A 420 -30.48 -1.46 15.14
CA VAL A 420 -29.98 -2.19 16.31
C VAL A 420 -29.86 -1.29 17.53
N CYS A 421 -29.34 -0.06 17.42
CA CYS A 421 -29.29 0.92 18.51
C CYS A 421 -30.70 1.23 19.04
N SER A 422 -31.65 1.51 18.13
CA SER A 422 -33.04 1.77 18.51
C SER A 422 -33.68 0.59 19.27
N LEU A 423 -33.35 -0.64 18.86
CA LEU A 423 -33.79 -1.87 19.51
C LEU A 423 -33.21 -1.96 20.93
N ALA A 424 -31.94 -1.66 21.11
CA ALA A 424 -31.23 -1.71 22.39
C ALA A 424 -31.82 -0.72 23.40
N TYR A 425 -32.19 0.49 22.95
CA TYR A 425 -32.77 1.54 23.82
C TYR A 425 -34.27 1.52 23.93
N GLY A 426 -34.95 0.68 23.14
CA GLY A 426 -36.39 0.60 23.15
C GLY A 426 -37.10 1.76 22.46
N ASP A 427 -36.38 2.43 21.54
CA ASP A 427 -36.96 3.40 20.63
C ASP A 427 -37.72 2.68 19.50
N ILE A 428 -39.00 2.45 19.74
CA ILE A 428 -39.87 1.71 18.82
C ILE A 428 -40.05 2.47 17.50
N GLU A 429 -40.22 3.77 17.53
CA GLU A 429 -40.41 4.55 16.30
C GLU A 429 -39.14 4.64 15.48
N GLY A 430 -38.00 4.88 16.12
CA GLY A 430 -36.68 4.82 15.47
C GLY A 430 -36.40 3.46 14.82
N PHE A 431 -36.70 2.37 15.54
CA PHE A 431 -36.56 1.02 15.00
C PHE A 431 -37.35 0.86 13.69
N PHE A 432 -38.65 1.19 13.66
CA PHE A 432 -39.44 1.05 12.43
C PHE A 432 -38.97 1.95 11.30
N LYS A 433 -38.53 3.18 11.61
CA LYS A 433 -37.98 4.12 10.65
C LYS A 433 -36.73 3.52 9.97
N TYR A 434 -35.75 3.14 10.76
CA TYR A 434 -34.45 2.68 10.21
C TYR A 434 -34.55 1.28 9.62
N ASN A 435 -35.33 0.38 10.25
CA ASN A 435 -35.50 -0.99 9.75
C ASN A 435 -36.18 -1.06 8.37
N SER A 436 -36.98 -0.03 8.00
CA SER A 436 -37.57 0.06 6.65
C SER A 436 -36.53 0.34 5.55
N ASP A 437 -35.44 0.96 5.90
CA ASP A 437 -34.39 1.38 4.97
C ASP A 437 -33.19 0.41 4.94
N CYS A 438 -33.18 -0.63 5.83
CA CYS A 438 -32.16 -1.66 5.87
C CYS A 438 -32.17 -2.51 4.58
N ALA A 439 -30.97 -2.84 4.09
CA ALA A 439 -30.80 -3.86 3.07
C ALA A 439 -31.20 -5.25 3.58
N HIS A 440 -30.92 -5.51 4.87
CA HIS A 440 -31.26 -6.74 5.59
C HIS A 440 -32.08 -6.43 6.85
N PRO A 441 -33.39 -6.13 6.71
CA PRO A 441 -34.20 -5.73 7.84
C PRO A 441 -34.39 -6.86 8.86
N VAL A 442 -34.46 -6.49 10.13
CA VAL A 442 -34.77 -7.42 11.22
C VAL A 442 -36.16 -8.03 11.00
N THR A 443 -36.20 -9.36 10.88
CA THR A 443 -37.45 -10.09 10.63
C THR A 443 -38.21 -10.45 11.91
N GLU A 444 -39.50 -10.85 11.75
CA GLU A 444 -40.31 -11.36 12.88
C GLU A 444 -39.67 -12.61 13.50
N GLU A 445 -39.11 -13.49 12.67
CA GLU A 445 -38.42 -14.71 13.10
C GLU A 445 -37.16 -14.39 13.92
N ALA A 446 -36.32 -13.47 13.41
CA ALA A 446 -35.12 -13.03 14.13
C ALA A 446 -35.47 -12.40 15.49
N LEU A 447 -36.44 -11.50 15.52
CA LEU A 447 -36.87 -10.85 16.76
C LEU A 447 -37.52 -11.85 17.77
N SER A 448 -38.26 -12.84 17.24
CA SER A 448 -38.81 -13.94 18.08
C SER A 448 -37.69 -14.80 18.65
N GLY A 449 -36.64 -15.08 17.89
CA GLY A 449 -35.46 -15.78 18.37
C GLY A 449 -34.76 -15.01 19.49
N LEU A 450 -34.53 -13.70 19.33
CA LEU A 450 -33.95 -12.85 20.37
C LEU A 450 -34.75 -12.87 21.66
N ILE A 451 -36.08 -12.80 21.57
CA ILE A 451 -36.97 -12.83 22.76
C ILE A 451 -36.85 -14.15 23.50
N ASN A 452 -36.73 -15.27 22.77
CA ASN A 452 -36.77 -16.61 23.35
C ASN A 452 -35.42 -17.06 23.90
N TYR A 453 -34.32 -16.71 23.24
CA TYR A 453 -33.00 -17.30 23.49
C TYR A 453 -31.94 -16.32 24.01
N ALA A 454 -32.03 -15.03 23.70
CA ALA A 454 -30.97 -14.07 24.02
C ALA A 454 -31.34 -13.02 25.06
N CYS A 455 -32.63 -12.71 25.25
CA CYS A 455 -33.02 -11.59 26.08
C CYS A 455 -33.11 -11.98 27.58
N GLN A 456 -32.10 -11.60 28.35
CA GLN A 456 -32.04 -11.85 29.81
C GLN A 456 -32.76 -10.77 30.62
N ASN A 457 -32.95 -9.54 30.04
CA ASN A 457 -33.59 -8.41 30.69
C ASN A 457 -35.09 -8.40 30.42
N GLU A 458 -35.94 -8.42 31.50
CA GLU A 458 -37.40 -8.42 31.38
C GLU A 458 -37.94 -7.14 30.72
N GLU A 459 -37.28 -6.02 30.90
CA GLU A 459 -37.70 -4.73 30.35
C GLU A 459 -37.47 -4.70 28.83
N GLN A 460 -36.29 -5.11 28.37
CA GLN A 460 -36.01 -5.30 26.95
C GLN A 460 -36.95 -6.34 26.31
N ARG A 461 -37.22 -7.42 27.00
CA ARG A 461 -38.17 -8.44 26.54
C ARG A 461 -39.57 -7.88 26.31
N LYS A 462 -40.05 -6.96 27.17
CA LYS A 462 -41.33 -6.26 26.97
C LYS A 462 -41.31 -5.38 25.74
N ILE A 463 -40.22 -4.66 25.51
CA ILE A 463 -40.04 -3.80 24.33
C ILE A 463 -40.06 -4.62 23.04
N PHE A 464 -39.26 -5.68 22.99
CA PHE A 464 -39.21 -6.57 21.82
C PHE A 464 -40.55 -7.22 21.51
N LYS A 465 -41.34 -7.60 22.55
CA LYS A 465 -42.72 -8.08 22.38
C LYS A 465 -43.65 -7.03 21.78
N LYS A 466 -43.51 -5.75 22.17
CA LYS A 466 -44.30 -4.64 21.59
C LYS A 466 -43.95 -4.45 20.11
N ILE A 467 -42.66 -4.44 19.76
CA ILE A 467 -42.19 -4.34 18.37
C ILE A 467 -42.74 -5.51 17.55
N LEU A 468 -42.60 -6.73 18.03
CA LEU A 468 -43.11 -7.92 17.35
C LEU A 468 -44.63 -7.89 17.13
N ALA A 469 -45.38 -7.40 18.11
CA ALA A 469 -46.82 -7.25 17.99
C ALA A 469 -47.21 -6.22 16.90
N ARG A 470 -46.48 -5.12 16.81
CA ARG A 470 -46.68 -4.09 15.76
C ARG A 470 -46.31 -4.62 14.38
N MET A 471 -45.18 -5.33 14.22
CA MET A 471 -44.77 -5.97 12.95
C MET A 471 -45.87 -6.92 12.43
N LYS A 472 -46.41 -7.75 13.32
CA LYS A 472 -47.53 -8.66 12.99
C LYS A 472 -48.79 -7.95 12.57
N LYS A 473 -49.11 -6.78 13.19
CA LYS A 473 -50.27 -5.97 12.84
C LYS A 473 -50.11 -5.35 11.45
N GLU A 474 -48.98 -4.70 11.20
CA GLU A 474 -48.66 -4.07 9.91
C GLU A 474 -48.67 -5.09 8.74
N LYS A 475 -48.14 -6.30 8.98
CA LYS A 475 -48.19 -7.38 7.99
C LYS A 475 -49.61 -7.84 7.66
N LYS A 476 -50.51 -7.85 8.66
CA LYS A 476 -51.94 -8.18 8.44
C LYS A 476 -52.68 -7.07 7.67
N GLU A 477 -52.37 -5.82 7.96
CA GLU A 477 -52.97 -4.65 7.29
C GLU A 477 -52.52 -4.58 5.84
N ASN A 478 -51.22 -4.78 5.58
CA ASN A 478 -50.65 -4.84 4.23
C ASN A 478 -51.23 -6.00 3.37
N LYS A 479 -51.51 -7.15 3.99
CA LYS A 479 -52.18 -8.26 3.29
C LYS A 479 -53.65 -7.94 2.94
N LYS A 480 -54.36 -7.18 3.81
CA LYS A 480 -55.73 -6.74 3.52
C LYS A 480 -55.81 -5.70 2.39
N ASN A 481 -54.80 -4.83 2.31
CA ASN A 481 -54.74 -3.77 1.30
C ASN A 481 -54.27 -4.28 -0.07
N LYS A 482 -53.50 -5.37 -0.14
CA LYS A 482 -53.11 -6.05 -1.43
C LYS A 482 -54.15 -7.04 -1.97
N GLY A 483 -55.21 -7.33 -1.17
CA GLY A 483 -56.30 -8.20 -1.56
C GLY A 483 -57.59 -7.44 -1.98
N LYS A 484 -57.50 -6.13 -2.07
CA LYS A 484 -58.51 -5.23 -2.68
C LYS A 484 -57.87 -4.66 -3.96
#